data_943819dc238eb82c1f8a5b71beb28337
#
_entry.id   943819dc238eb82c1f8a5b71beb28337
#
_cell.length_a   1.000
_cell.length_b   1.000
_cell.length_c   1.000
_cell.angle_alpha   90.00
_cell.angle_beta   90.00
_cell.angle_gamma   90.00
#
_symmetry.space_group_name_H-M   'P 1'
#
loop_
_entity.id
_entity.type
_entity.pdbx_description
1 polymer ?
#
loop_
_entity_poly.entity_id
_entity_poly.type
_entity_poly.pdbx_seq_one_letter_code
_entity_poly.pdbx_strand_id
1 'polypeptide(L)' 'MADGDRVRVEIGFEGGQVIGGFVDAASAEELQRALHEDGPRVVVLDTEDGAYHVVVPGVSYFRRFNRSSRVGFGTG' A
#
# COMPACT_ATOMS: atom_id res chain seq x y z
N MET A 1 -10.71 -13.20 -11.13
CA MET A 1 -10.51 -12.91 -11.10
C MET A 1 -10.14 -12.08 -10.35
N ALA A 2 -10.20 -12.16 -9.77
CA ALA A 2 -9.83 -11.23 -8.84
C ALA A 2 -8.59 -10.61 -9.08
N ASP A 3 -7.95 -11.07 -9.93
CA ASP A 3 -6.72 -10.46 -10.21
C ASP A 3 -6.88 -9.06 -10.60
N GLY A 4 -8.04 -8.58 -10.80
CA GLY A 4 -8.20 -7.23 -11.15
C GLY A 4 -8.15 -6.27 -10.01
N ASP A 5 -8.13 -6.76 -8.80
CA ASP A 5 -8.22 -5.86 -7.67
C ASP A 5 -6.87 -5.33 -7.28
N ARG A 6 -6.50 -4.27 -7.91
CA ARG A 6 -5.27 -3.58 -7.56
C ARG A 6 -5.59 -2.20 -7.07
N VAL A 7 -4.83 -1.74 -6.10
CA VAL A 7 -5.03 -0.42 -5.55
C VAL A 7 -3.71 0.33 -5.62
N ARG A 8 -3.82 1.63 -5.75
CA ARG A 8 -2.66 2.47 -5.80
C ARG A 8 -2.25 2.85 -4.39
N VAL A 9 -0.97 2.73 -4.12
CA VAL A 9 -0.45 3.04 -2.79
C VAL A 9 0.83 3.84 -2.92
N GLU A 10 1.16 4.50 -1.84
CA GLU A 10 2.41 5.20 -1.71
C GLU A 10 2.93 4.92 -0.31
N ILE A 11 4.18 4.55 -0.20
CA ILE A 11 4.76 4.18 1.08
C ILE A 11 6.03 5.00 1.27
N GLY A 12 6.08 5.72 2.36
CA GLY A 12 7.28 6.47 2.71
C GLY A 12 8.03 5.75 3.80
N PHE A 13 9.35 5.82 3.73
CA PHE A 13 10.21 5.14 4.69
C PHE A 13 11.05 6.15 5.42
N GLU A 14 11.51 5.76 6.59
CA GLU A 14 12.45 6.58 7.31
C GLU A 14 13.69 6.72 6.46
N GLY A 15 14.24 7.86 6.39
CA GLY A 15 15.32 8.09 5.47
C GLY A 15 14.88 8.78 4.21
N GLY A 16 13.59 8.88 3.99
CA GLY A 16 13.09 9.68 2.89
C GLY A 16 12.77 8.94 1.62
N GLN A 17 12.97 7.65 1.58
CA GLN A 17 12.62 6.90 0.39
C GLN A 17 11.12 6.74 0.27
N VAL A 18 10.65 6.76 -0.96
CA VAL A 18 9.22 6.61 -1.22
C VAL A 18 9.05 5.66 -2.38
N ILE A 19 8.16 4.71 -2.24
CA ILE A 19 7.78 3.88 -3.36
C ILE A 19 6.30 4.05 -3.60
N GLY A 20 5.90 3.93 -4.85
CA GLY A 20 4.51 4.06 -5.22
C GLY A 20 4.19 3.14 -6.36
N GLY A 21 2.94 2.75 -6.45
CA GLY A 21 2.52 1.90 -7.52
C GLY A 21 1.24 1.19 -7.18
N PHE A 22 0.93 0.20 -7.99
CA PHE A 22 -0.29 -0.57 -7.79
C PHE A 22 0.06 -1.91 -7.20
N VAL A 23 -0.65 -2.28 -6.16
CA VAL A 23 -0.42 -3.54 -5.49
C VAL A 23 -1.74 -4.28 -5.38
N ASP A 24 -1.62 -5.58 -5.15
CA ASP A 24 -2.79 -6.39 -4.90
C ASP A 24 -3.52 -5.87 -3.66
N ALA A 25 -4.83 -5.83 -3.74
CA ALA A 25 -5.61 -5.26 -2.64
C ALA A 25 -5.39 -6.00 -1.33
N ALA A 26 -5.25 -7.31 -1.41
CA ALA A 26 -5.00 -8.08 -0.19
C ALA A 26 -3.67 -7.72 0.44
N SER A 27 -2.66 -7.44 -0.40
CA SER A 27 -1.36 -7.02 0.12
C SER A 27 -1.48 -5.68 0.82
N ALA A 28 -2.23 -4.76 0.22
CA ALA A 28 -2.38 -3.43 0.83
C ALA A 28 -3.07 -3.54 2.18
N GLU A 29 -4.07 -4.40 2.27
CA GLU A 29 -4.75 -4.56 3.53
C GLU A 29 -3.86 -5.17 4.58
N GLU A 30 -3.02 -6.09 4.16
CA GLU A 30 -2.13 -6.72 5.11
C GLU A 30 -1.13 -5.73 5.66
N LEU A 31 -0.59 -4.86 4.80
CA LEU A 31 0.33 -3.85 5.28
C LEU A 31 -0.38 -2.88 6.21
N GLN A 32 -1.59 -2.46 5.84
CA GLN A 32 -2.34 -1.55 6.66
C GLN A 32 -2.58 -2.14 8.03
N ARG A 33 -2.94 -3.41 8.10
CA ARG A 33 -3.17 -4.05 9.36
C ARG A 33 -1.89 -4.16 10.18
N ALA A 34 -0.78 -4.49 9.51
CA ALA A 34 0.48 -4.63 10.21
C ALA A 34 0.95 -3.33 10.81
N LEU A 35 0.58 -2.20 10.20
CA LEU A 35 0.97 -0.91 10.74
C LEU A 35 0.17 -0.52 11.96
N HIS A 36 -1.03 -1.05 12.09
CA HIS A 36 -1.90 -0.69 13.20
C HIS A 36 -1.87 -1.71 14.32
N GLU A 37 -1.43 -2.90 14.05
CA GLU A 37 -1.42 -3.96 15.02
C GLU A 37 -0.03 -4.50 15.16
N ASP A 38 0.14 -5.28 16.18
CA ASP A 38 1.42 -5.90 16.41
C ASP A 38 1.54 -7.09 15.49
N GLY A 39 1.80 -6.84 14.28
CA GLY A 39 1.82 -7.88 13.28
C GLY A 39 3.22 -8.27 12.85
N PRO A 40 3.34 -8.87 11.69
CA PRO A 40 4.65 -9.31 11.20
C PRO A 40 5.54 -8.11 10.90
N ARG A 41 6.82 -8.34 11.00
CA ARG A 41 7.78 -7.29 10.72
C ARG A 41 7.96 -7.05 9.23
N VAL A 42 7.63 -8.04 8.42
CA VAL A 42 7.80 -7.92 6.98
C VAL A 42 6.49 -8.29 6.32
N VAL A 43 6.04 -7.45 5.42
CA VAL A 43 4.84 -7.69 4.64
C VAL A 43 5.25 -7.68 3.17
N VAL A 44 4.76 -8.63 2.42
CA VAL A 44 5.08 -8.73 1.00
C VAL A 44 3.99 -8.05 0.21
N LEU A 45 4.38 -7.09 -0.63
CA LEU A 45 3.45 -6.41 -1.51
C LEU A 45 3.64 -6.95 -2.91
N ASP A 46 2.58 -7.50 -3.46
CA ASP A 46 2.63 -8.13 -4.75
C ASP A 46 2.30 -7.09 -5.81
N THR A 47 3.22 -6.82 -6.70
CA THR A 47 3.03 -5.85 -7.76
C THR A 47 3.32 -6.51 -9.09
N GLU A 48 3.04 -5.79 -10.16
CA GLU A 48 3.32 -6.30 -11.48
C GLU A 48 4.81 -6.47 -11.72
N ASP A 49 5.60 -5.67 -11.05
CA ASP A 49 7.04 -5.73 -11.24
C ASP A 49 7.70 -6.75 -10.33
N GLY A 50 6.96 -7.38 -9.46
CA GLY A 50 7.54 -8.32 -8.53
C GLY A 50 6.99 -8.10 -7.14
N ALA A 51 7.67 -8.65 -6.18
CA ALA A 51 7.23 -8.58 -4.80
C ALA A 51 8.17 -7.68 -4.01
N TYR A 52 7.58 -6.74 -3.29
CA TYR A 52 8.34 -5.89 -2.40
C TYR A 52 8.19 -6.43 -0.98
N HIS A 53 9.30 -6.68 -0.34
CA HIS A 53 9.30 -7.13 1.04
C HIS A 53 9.51 -5.91 1.93
N VAL A 54 8.43 -5.43 2.50
CA VAL A 54 8.43 -4.17 3.23
C VAL A 54 8.71 -4.44 4.69
N VAL A 55 9.73 -3.79 5.21
CA VAL A 55 10.09 -3.90 6.61
C VAL A 55 9.23 -2.89 7.36
N VAL A 56 8.25 -3.40 8.07
CA VAL A 56 7.18 -2.58 8.63
C VAL A 56 7.70 -1.52 9.59
N PRO A 57 8.64 -1.82 10.50
CA PRO A 57 9.11 -0.76 11.41
C PRO A 57 9.78 0.41 10.72
N GLY A 58 10.21 0.25 9.47
CA GLY A 58 10.82 1.35 8.77
C GLY A 58 9.86 2.22 8.00
N VAL A 59 8.58 1.93 8.06
CA VAL A 59 7.58 2.69 7.32
C VAL A 59 7.20 3.93 8.10
N SER A 60 7.32 5.09 7.46
CA SER A 60 6.90 6.33 8.07
C SER A 60 5.44 6.62 7.81
N TYR A 61 4.98 6.33 6.62
CA TYR A 61 3.58 6.51 6.31
C TYR A 61 3.19 5.56 5.19
N PHE A 62 1.89 5.30 5.12
CA PHE A 62 1.33 4.46 4.09
C PHE A 62 0.07 5.16 3.60
N ARG A 63 0.04 5.46 2.32
CA ARG A 63 -1.09 6.13 1.73
C ARG A 63 -1.76 5.21 0.74
N ARG A 64 -3.03 4.98 0.92
CA ARG A 64 -3.82 4.18 0.01
C ARG A 64 -4.72 5.13 -0.73
N PHE A 65 -4.56 5.20 -2.03
CA PHE A 65 -5.34 6.12 -2.81
C PHE A 65 -6.76 5.60 -2.96
N ASN A 66 -7.69 6.50 -2.85
CA ASN A 66 -9.07 6.14 -2.95
C ASN A 66 -9.43 6.18 -4.41
N ARG A 67 -9.80 5.05 -4.97
CA ARG A 67 -10.03 5.04 -6.38
C ARG A 67 -11.27 5.83 -6.76
N SER A 68 -12.18 6.06 -5.85
CA SER A 68 -13.33 6.87 -6.20
C SER A 68 -13.07 8.33 -5.96
N SER A 69 -11.91 8.71 -5.57
CA SER A 69 -11.64 10.09 -5.24
C SER A 69 -11.77 10.98 -6.46
N ARG A 70 -11.61 10.44 -7.62
CA ARG A 70 -11.69 11.29 -8.78
C ARG A 70 -13.11 11.68 -9.08
N VAL A 71 -14.01 11.07 -8.45
CA VAL A 71 -15.35 11.43 -8.69
C VAL A 71 -15.71 12.60 -7.89
N GLY A 72 -15.39 12.90 -7.59
CA GLY A 72 -15.72 13.89 -6.93
C GLY A 72 -16.16 14.49 -6.22
N PHE A 73 -16.10 14.46 -6.05
CA PHE A 73 -16.24 15.19 -5.58
C PHE A 73 -16.20 16.12 -5.95
N GLY A 74 -15.82 16.01 -6.30
CA GLY A 74 -15.78 16.90 -6.69
C GLY A 74 -16.43 17.47 -6.70
N THR A 75 -16.80 17.27 -6.65
CA THR A 75 -17.36 17.83 -6.66
C THR A 75 -17.47 18.32 -6.30
N GLY A 76 -17.23 18.04 -6.24
CA GLY A 76 -17.27 18.74 -5.94
C GLY A 76 -17.26 18.85 -5.87
#